data_80cb53356e96add1d74e0dbcd3ac5bb2
#
_entry.id   80cb53356e96add1d74e0dbcd3ac5bb2
#
_cell.length_a   1.000
_cell.length_b   1.000
_cell.length_c   1.000
_cell.angle_alpha   90.00
_cell.angle_beta   90.00
_cell.angle_gamma   90.00
#
_symmetry.space_group_name_H-M   'P 1'
#
loop_
_entity.id
_entity.type
_entity.pdbx_description
1 polymer ?
#
loop_
_entity_poly.entity_id
_entity_poly.type
_entity_poly.pdbx_seq_one_letter_code
_entity_poly.pdbx_strand_id
1 'polypeptide(L)'
;MDYKKSKAPVNTVTRNIMDLCEETGNIYESVAIISKRANQISIQIKEDLSKKLAEFASYNDSLEEVFENREQIEISRYYEKLPKPSLLATQEFVENKIYWRDPARDQQQENYD
;
A
#
# COMPACT_ATOMS: atom_id res chain seq x y z
N MET A 1 -7.90 -0.41 6.77
CA MET A 1 -6.52 -0.83 7.06
C MET A 1 -5.71 0.38 7.53
N ASP A 2 -5.01 0.22 8.63
CA ASP A 2 -4.26 1.35 9.22
C ASP A 2 -2.79 1.25 8.85
N TYR A 3 -2.40 1.93 7.79
CA TYR A 3 -1.02 1.92 7.29
C TYR A 3 -0.03 2.62 8.22
N LYS A 4 -0.52 3.42 9.18
CA LYS A 4 0.33 4.08 10.16
C LYS A 4 0.98 3.06 11.12
N LYS A 5 0.33 1.93 11.34
CA LYS A 5 0.84 0.85 12.19
C LYS A 5 1.79 -0.09 11.46
N SER A 6 2.00 0.11 10.15
CA SER A 6 2.93 -0.69 9.39
C SER A 6 4.37 -0.44 9.88
N LYS A 7 5.18 -1.49 9.86
CA LYS A 7 6.61 -1.39 10.16
C LYS A 7 7.42 -0.90 8.97
N ALA A 8 6.77 -0.58 7.85
CA ALA A 8 7.44 -0.07 6.67
C ALA A 8 8.17 1.25 6.98
N PRO A 9 9.40 1.43 6.47
CA PRO A 9 10.11 2.68 6.65
C PRO A 9 9.46 3.80 5.82
N VAL A 10 9.58 5.03 6.29
CA VAL A 10 9.09 6.20 5.57
C VAL A 10 9.98 6.55 4.39
N ASN A 11 11.28 6.27 4.51
CA ASN A 11 12.28 6.51 3.48
C ASN A 11 12.70 5.18 2.83
N THR A 12 13.18 5.27 1.58
CA THR A 12 13.72 4.11 0.88
C THR A 12 14.96 3.59 1.61
N VAL A 13 15.00 2.29 1.84
CA VAL A 13 16.13 1.61 2.46
C VAL A 13 16.67 0.54 1.53
N THR A 14 17.96 0.24 1.67
CA THR A 14 18.59 -0.85 0.91
C THR A 14 18.06 -2.19 1.42
N ARG A 15 17.64 -3.04 0.49
CA ARG A 15 17.12 -4.37 0.80
C ARG A 15 18.00 -5.46 0.21
N ASN A 16 18.04 -6.61 0.91
CA ASN A 16 18.74 -7.78 0.40
C ASN A 16 17.85 -8.48 -0.63
N ILE A 17 18.34 -8.57 -1.87
CA ILE A 17 17.63 -9.21 -2.98
C ILE A 17 17.32 -10.68 -2.67
N MET A 18 18.24 -11.38 -1.99
CA MET A 18 18.04 -12.79 -1.63
C MET A 18 16.80 -12.98 -0.75
N ASP A 19 16.58 -12.08 0.20
CA ASP A 19 15.40 -12.14 1.07
C ASP A 19 14.11 -11.96 0.28
N LEU A 20 14.13 -11.14 -0.77
CA LEU A 20 12.97 -10.91 -1.63
C LEU A 20 12.71 -12.09 -2.57
N CYS A 21 13.72 -12.90 -2.88
CA CYS A 21 13.61 -14.05 -3.79
C CYS A 21 13.28 -15.37 -3.07
N GLU A 22 13.35 -15.41 -1.75
CA GLU A 22 13.29 -16.65 -1.00
C GLU A 22 12.04 -17.50 -1.29
N GLU A 23 10.87 -16.87 -1.37
CA GLU A 23 9.62 -17.58 -1.60
C GLU A 23 9.32 -17.84 -3.08
N THR A 24 9.65 -16.88 -3.95
CA THR A 24 9.32 -16.98 -5.37
C THR A 24 10.41 -17.67 -6.17
N GLY A 25 11.66 -17.62 -5.69
CA GLY A 25 12.81 -18.09 -6.43
C GLY A 25 13.21 -17.20 -7.61
N ASN A 26 12.54 -16.05 -7.80
CA ASN A 26 12.75 -15.16 -8.93
C ASN A 26 12.45 -13.72 -8.54
N ILE A 27 13.48 -12.86 -8.61
CA ILE A 27 13.32 -11.45 -8.21
C ILE A 27 12.30 -10.71 -9.09
N TYR A 28 12.21 -11.03 -10.36
CA TYR A 28 11.23 -10.39 -11.25
C TYR A 28 9.81 -10.72 -10.84
N GLU A 29 9.55 -11.95 -10.43
CA GLU A 29 8.26 -12.38 -9.92
C GLU A 29 7.93 -11.65 -8.61
N SER A 30 8.89 -11.55 -7.70
CA SER A 30 8.72 -10.82 -6.44
C SER A 30 8.39 -9.34 -6.69
N VAL A 31 9.11 -8.70 -7.60
CA VAL A 31 8.86 -7.28 -7.96
C VAL A 31 7.47 -7.12 -8.58
N ALA A 32 7.04 -8.05 -9.43
CA ALA A 32 5.70 -8.00 -10.02
C ALA A 32 4.61 -8.09 -8.96
N ILE A 33 4.76 -9.00 -7.98
CA ILE A 33 3.82 -9.16 -6.87
C ILE A 33 3.75 -7.88 -6.04
N ILE A 34 4.91 -7.34 -5.65
CA ILE A 34 5.01 -6.12 -4.86
C ILE A 34 4.39 -4.94 -5.62
N SER A 35 4.65 -4.83 -6.92
CA SER A 35 4.13 -3.73 -7.74
C SER A 35 2.61 -3.76 -7.83
N LYS A 36 2.02 -4.93 -8.02
CA LYS A 36 0.56 -5.09 -8.03
C LYS A 36 -0.06 -4.71 -6.70
N ARG A 37 0.56 -5.15 -5.62
CA ARG A 37 0.07 -4.80 -4.27
C ARG A 37 0.21 -3.30 -4.01
N ALA A 38 1.32 -2.68 -4.44
CA ALA A 38 1.54 -1.25 -4.30
C ALA A 38 0.46 -0.44 -5.02
N ASN A 39 0.05 -0.87 -6.22
CA ASN A 39 -1.04 -0.24 -6.95
C ASN A 39 -2.37 -0.35 -6.20
N GLN A 40 -2.67 -1.50 -5.62
CA GLN A 40 -3.88 -1.69 -4.80
C GLN A 40 -3.87 -0.76 -3.59
N ILE A 41 -2.74 -0.67 -2.89
CA ILE A 41 -2.57 0.20 -1.72
C ILE A 41 -2.74 1.67 -2.12
N SER A 42 -2.14 2.07 -3.25
CA SER A 42 -2.25 3.45 -3.75
C SER A 42 -3.71 3.83 -4.02
N ILE A 43 -4.46 2.95 -4.68
CA ILE A 43 -5.88 3.18 -4.95
C ILE A 43 -6.68 3.27 -3.64
N GLN A 44 -6.41 2.37 -2.71
CA GLN A 44 -7.09 2.33 -1.43
C GLN A 44 -6.85 3.60 -0.61
N ILE A 45 -5.59 4.07 -0.58
CA ILE A 45 -5.23 5.31 0.12
C ILE A 45 -5.96 6.50 -0.52
N LYS A 46 -5.98 6.57 -1.86
CA LYS A 46 -6.69 7.65 -2.56
C LYS A 46 -8.20 7.64 -2.26
N GLU A 47 -8.81 6.47 -2.27
CA GLU A 47 -10.23 6.33 -1.95
C GLU A 47 -10.53 6.75 -0.52
N ASP A 48 -9.72 6.32 0.44
CA ASP A 48 -9.87 6.68 1.84
C ASP A 48 -9.71 8.18 2.06
N LEU A 49 -8.72 8.80 1.40
CA LEU A 49 -8.50 10.24 1.49
C LEU A 49 -9.67 11.00 0.89
N SER A 50 -10.12 10.62 -0.31
CA SER A 50 -11.26 11.26 -0.98
C SER A 50 -12.53 11.15 -0.15
N LYS A 51 -12.76 10.00 0.47
CA LYS A 51 -13.92 9.77 1.33
C LYS A 51 -13.88 10.65 2.56
N LYS A 52 -12.72 10.76 3.22
CA LYS A 52 -12.56 11.62 4.40
C LYS A 52 -12.75 13.10 4.06
N LEU A 53 -12.19 13.54 2.94
CA LEU A 53 -12.36 14.92 2.50
C LEU A 53 -13.81 15.23 2.15
N ALA A 54 -14.52 14.28 1.52
CA ALA A 54 -15.94 14.44 1.18
C ALA A 54 -16.80 14.47 2.45
N GLU A 55 -16.55 13.60 3.41
CA GLU A 55 -17.25 13.61 4.71
C GLU A 55 -17.04 14.93 5.44
N PHE A 56 -15.81 15.42 5.41
CA PHE A 56 -15.45 16.68 6.03
C PHE A 56 -16.15 17.86 5.35
N ALA A 57 -16.16 17.90 4.02
CA ALA A 57 -16.84 18.95 3.24
C ALA A 57 -18.35 18.94 3.51
N SER A 58 -18.96 17.76 3.58
CA SER A 58 -20.38 17.62 3.88
C SER A 58 -20.72 18.11 5.29
N TYR A 59 -19.88 17.79 6.28
CA TYR A 59 -20.05 18.21 7.66
C TYR A 59 -19.91 19.73 7.81
N ASN A 60 -19.02 20.34 7.02
CA ASN A 60 -18.65 21.74 7.17
C ASN A 60 -19.41 22.72 6.25
N ASP A 61 -20.42 22.26 5.50
CA ASP A 61 -21.27 23.14 4.69
C ASP A 61 -21.94 24.24 5.54
N SER A 62 -22.02 24.04 6.84
CA SER A 62 -22.63 24.99 7.78
C SER A 62 -21.62 25.71 8.70
N LEU A 63 -20.30 25.46 8.54
CA LEU A 63 -19.25 26.05 9.39
C LEU A 63 -18.41 27.07 8.61
N GLU A 64 -17.76 27.97 9.35
CA GLU A 64 -16.93 29.05 8.76
C GLU A 64 -15.69 28.46 8.05
N GLU A 65 -15.31 29.07 6.92
CA GLU A 65 -14.22 28.62 6.03
C GLU A 65 -12.86 28.45 6.72
N VAL A 66 -12.60 29.21 7.79
CA VAL A 66 -11.30 29.17 8.48
C VAL A 66 -11.01 27.83 9.12
N PHE A 67 -12.05 27.12 9.58
CA PHE A 67 -11.90 25.79 10.19
C PHE A 67 -11.72 24.70 9.14
N GLU A 68 -12.35 24.83 7.98
CA GLU A 68 -12.24 23.86 6.89
C GLU A 68 -10.79 23.68 6.41
N ASN A 69 -10.11 24.78 6.16
CA ASN A 69 -8.74 24.74 5.63
C ASN A 69 -7.76 24.07 6.58
N ARG A 70 -7.91 24.31 7.87
CA ARG A 70 -7.01 23.74 8.87
C ARG A 70 -7.15 22.23 8.98
N GLU A 71 -8.37 21.70 9.01
CA GLU A 71 -8.59 20.25 9.10
C GLU A 71 -8.24 19.54 7.80
N GLN A 72 -8.49 20.14 6.65
CA GLN A 72 -8.06 19.60 5.37
C GLN A 72 -6.53 19.47 5.30
N ILE A 73 -5.82 20.47 5.80
CA ILE A 73 -4.35 20.43 5.88
C ILE A 73 -3.89 19.29 6.79
N GLU A 74 -4.54 19.11 7.93
CA GLU A 74 -4.21 18.05 8.88
C GLU A 74 -4.44 16.66 8.28
N ILE A 75 -5.55 16.45 7.58
CA ILE A 75 -5.87 15.19 6.90
C ILE A 75 -4.82 14.91 5.82
N SER A 76 -4.52 15.90 4.99
CA SER A 76 -3.53 15.76 3.93
C SER A 76 -2.15 15.42 4.48
N ARG A 77 -1.73 16.10 5.57
CA ARG A 77 -0.46 15.81 6.24
C ARG A 77 -0.40 14.39 6.78
N TYR A 78 -1.49 13.90 7.35
CA TYR A 78 -1.56 12.53 7.85
C TYR A 78 -1.24 11.53 6.73
N TYR A 79 -1.87 11.69 5.56
CA TYR A 79 -1.63 10.80 4.44
C TYR A 79 -0.27 10.98 3.80
N GLU A 80 0.28 12.20 3.79
CA GLU A 80 1.63 12.47 3.29
C GLU A 80 2.72 11.84 4.15
N LYS A 81 2.47 11.67 5.44
CA LYS A 81 3.42 11.05 6.38
C LYS A 81 3.41 9.53 6.32
N LEU A 82 2.44 8.91 5.67
CA LEU A 82 2.43 7.47 5.49
C LEU A 82 3.59 7.03 4.61
N PRO A 83 4.15 5.82 4.84
CA PRO A 83 5.12 5.27 3.90
C PRO A 83 4.54 5.17 2.50
N LYS A 84 5.39 5.27 1.49
CA LYS A 84 4.95 5.15 0.10
C LYS A 84 4.34 3.77 -0.15
N PRO A 85 3.35 3.65 -1.06
CA PRO A 85 2.73 2.35 -1.34
C PRO A 85 3.73 1.25 -1.70
N SER A 86 4.79 1.57 -2.43
CA SER A 86 5.84 0.61 -2.76
C SER A 86 6.55 0.08 -1.53
N LEU A 87 6.81 0.94 -0.53
CA LEU A 87 7.45 0.53 0.72
C LEU A 87 6.51 -0.29 1.60
N LEU A 88 5.22 0.09 1.64
CA LEU A 88 4.20 -0.69 2.35
C LEU A 88 4.05 -2.08 1.75
N ALA A 89 3.98 -2.19 0.43
CA ALA A 89 3.86 -3.46 -0.27
C ALA A 89 5.09 -4.34 -0.05
N THR A 90 6.29 -3.76 -0.10
CA THR A 90 7.53 -4.50 0.16
C THR A 90 7.55 -5.05 1.58
N GLN A 91 7.12 -4.26 2.56
CA GLN A 91 7.06 -4.70 3.94
C GLN A 91 6.04 -5.84 4.13
N GLU A 92 4.86 -5.73 3.51
CA GLU A 92 3.87 -6.80 3.55
C GLU A 92 4.40 -8.08 2.93
N PHE A 93 5.13 -7.97 1.83
CA PHE A 93 5.74 -9.14 1.16
C PHE A 93 6.77 -9.83 2.06
N VAL A 94 7.66 -9.05 2.69
CA VAL A 94 8.68 -9.57 3.61
C VAL A 94 8.04 -10.25 4.83
N GLU A 95 6.91 -9.74 5.31
CA GLU A 95 6.17 -10.30 6.44
C GLU A 95 5.21 -11.44 6.05
N ASN A 96 5.21 -11.87 4.79
CA ASN A 96 4.35 -12.93 4.27
C ASN A 96 2.86 -12.63 4.40
N LYS A 97 2.49 -11.36 4.24
CA LYS A 97 1.10 -10.90 4.34
C LYS A 97 0.39 -10.75 3.01
N ILE A 98 1.08 -11.00 1.90
CA ILE A 98 0.49 -10.92 0.57
C ILE A 98 0.12 -12.32 0.09
N TYR A 99 -1.15 -12.50 -0.28
CA TYR A 99 -1.58 -13.69 -1.01
C TYR A 99 -1.26 -13.47 -2.49
N TRP A 100 -0.52 -14.41 -3.08
CA TRP A 100 -0.19 -14.35 -4.50
C TRP A 100 -0.30 -15.74 -5.13
N ARG A 101 -0.53 -15.75 -6.43
CA ARG A 101 -0.68 -16.98 -7.19
C ARG A 101 -0.04 -16.81 -8.57
N ASP A 102 0.64 -17.83 -9.03
CA ASP A 102 1.19 -17.89 -10.38
C ASP A 102 0.40 -18.92 -11.20
N PRO A 103 -0.51 -18.47 -12.09
CA PRO A 103 -1.31 -19.40 -12.89
C PRO A 103 -0.47 -20.33 -13.76
N ALA A 104 0.69 -19.87 -14.25
CA ALA A 104 1.57 -20.70 -15.07
C ALA A 104 2.16 -21.85 -14.27
N ARG A 105 2.57 -21.62 -13.02
CA ARG A 105 3.07 -22.66 -12.13
C ARG A 105 1.97 -23.66 -11.76
N ASP A 106 0.79 -23.15 -11.47
CA ASP A 106 -0.35 -24.00 -11.10
C ASP A 106 -0.72 -24.93 -12.25
N GLN A 107 -0.70 -24.45 -13.48
CA GLN A 107 -0.95 -25.25 -14.67
C GLN A 107 0.13 -26.32 -14.88
N GLN A 108 1.38 -25.99 -14.64
CA GLN A 108 2.47 -26.94 -14.73
C GLN A 108 2.36 -28.03 -13.68
N GLN A 109 1.95 -27.72 -12.46
CA GLN A 109 1.71 -28.70 -11.43
C GLN A 109 0.57 -29.65 -11.77
N GLU A 110 -0.52 -29.15 -12.32
CA GLU A 110 -1.65 -29.97 -12.77
C GLU A 110 -1.25 -30.93 -13.87
N ASN A 111 -0.35 -30.53 -14.76
CA ASN A 111 0.14 -31.37 -15.85
C ASN A 111 1.11 -32.46 -15.41
N TYR A 112 1.73 -32.34 -14.25
CA TYR A 112 2.68 -33.32 -13.72
C TYR A 112 2.05 -34.31 -12.71
N ASP A 113 0.86 -34.02 -12.25
CA ASP A 113 0.10 -34.90 -11.38
C ASP A 113 -0.79 -35.84 -12.19
#